data_5e4c8a2b1edfab5391dd2d4bae37413f
#
_entry.id   5e4c8a2b1edfab5391dd2d4bae37413f
#
_cell.length_a   1.000
_cell.length_b   1.000
_cell.length_c   1.000
_cell.angle_alpha   90.00
_cell.angle_beta   90.00
_cell.angle_gamma   90.00
#
_symmetry.space_group_name_H-M   'P 1'
#
loop_
_entity.id
_entity.type
_entity.pdbx_description
1 polymer ?
#
loop_
_entity_poly.entity_id
_entity_poly.type
_entity_poly.pdbx_seq_one_letter_code
_entity_poly.pdbx_strand_id
1 'polypeptide(L)'
;MRSSAASDVYKRQGYILSHKKTKARVLVIANDDENKVFNIGFRTPPYDDSGIPHILEHSVLCGSRKYPVKDPFVELAKGSLNTFLNAMTYSDKTVYPIASCNEKDFENLMDVYLDAVFYPNIYEHTEIMRQEGWHYELETVEGELIYNGVVFNEMKGAFSSPEQQMYSKIEKLLLADTPYKNESGGDPEAIPQLKYEDFIKYHLSLIHISEPTRH
;
A
#
# COMPACT_ATOMS: atom_id res chain seq x y z
N MET A 1 20.08 -8.39 21.88
CA MET A 1 20.34 -8.32 20.44
C MET A 1 21.00 -9.63 20.03
N ARG A 2 20.39 -10.41 19.14
CA ARG A 2 21.13 -11.47 18.45
C ARG A 2 21.53 -10.88 17.10
N SER A 3 22.81 -10.58 16.93
CA SER A 3 23.41 -10.17 15.67
C SER A 3 23.94 -11.43 14.98
N SER A 4 23.42 -11.76 13.81
CA SER A 4 24.13 -12.61 12.87
C SER A 4 24.80 -11.68 11.87
N ALA A 5 26.07 -11.37 12.10
CA ALA A 5 26.87 -10.66 11.13
C ALA A 5 27.43 -11.69 10.13
N ALA A 6 26.98 -11.63 8.88
CA ALA A 6 27.71 -12.18 7.77
C ALA A 6 28.69 -11.08 7.30
N SER A 7 29.97 -11.21 7.65
CA SER A 7 31.02 -10.38 7.07
C SER A 7 31.34 -10.92 5.69
N ASP A 8 31.09 -10.11 4.69
CA ASP A 8 31.31 -10.50 3.33
C ASP A 8 32.50 -9.71 2.76
N VAL A 9 33.13 -10.27 1.75
CA VAL A 9 34.26 -9.76 0.98
C VAL A 9 33.99 -8.36 0.37
N TYR A 10 32.72 -7.92 0.37
CA TYR A 10 32.24 -6.65 -0.19
C TYR A 10 31.89 -5.57 0.84
N LYS A 11 32.32 -5.69 2.12
CA LYS A 11 32.00 -4.72 3.20
C LYS A 11 30.52 -4.45 3.43
N ARG A 12 29.66 -5.44 3.18
CA ARG A 12 28.23 -5.35 3.45
C ARG A 12 27.92 -5.93 4.82
N GLN A 13 27.11 -5.23 5.60
CA GLN A 13 26.65 -5.68 6.91
C GLN A 13 25.13 -5.65 6.94
N GLY A 14 24.52 -6.73 7.45
CA GLY A 14 23.09 -6.85 7.64
C GLY A 14 22.72 -7.03 9.11
N TYR A 15 21.73 -6.28 9.58
CA TYR A 15 21.21 -6.37 10.94
C TYR A 15 19.70 -6.61 10.88
N ILE A 16 19.23 -7.64 11.60
CA ILE A 16 17.80 -7.85 11.82
C ILE A 16 17.50 -7.42 13.25
N LEU A 17 16.69 -6.38 13.38
CA LEU A 17 16.24 -5.82 14.65
C LEU A 17 14.79 -6.19 14.89
N SER A 18 14.39 -6.30 16.15
CA SER A 18 12.98 -6.47 16.54
C SER A 18 12.63 -5.41 17.56
N HIS A 19 11.57 -4.66 17.29
CA HIS A 19 11.04 -3.68 18.22
C HIS A 19 10.50 -4.38 19.47
N LYS A 20 10.93 -3.96 20.66
CA LYS A 20 10.63 -4.69 21.91
C LYS A 20 9.15 -4.80 22.22
N LYS A 21 8.38 -3.74 21.97
CA LYS A 21 6.93 -3.69 22.27
C LYS A 21 6.11 -4.35 21.18
N THR A 22 6.23 -3.87 19.93
CA THR A 22 5.35 -4.27 18.82
C THR A 22 5.80 -5.53 18.09
N LYS A 23 7.06 -5.98 18.35
CA LYS A 23 7.70 -7.08 17.61
C LYS A 23 7.90 -6.80 16.11
N ALA A 24 7.66 -5.60 15.67
CA ALA A 24 7.98 -5.18 14.30
C ALA A 24 9.45 -5.45 14.00
N ARG A 25 9.73 -5.97 12.81
CA ARG A 25 11.09 -6.32 12.36
C ARG A 25 11.62 -5.21 11.49
N VAL A 26 12.88 -4.87 11.70
CA VAL A 26 13.62 -3.91 10.87
C VAL A 26 14.85 -4.59 10.32
N LEU A 27 15.02 -4.60 9.02
CA LEU A 27 16.24 -5.03 8.34
C LEU A 27 17.05 -3.78 7.99
N VAL A 28 18.29 -3.71 8.47
CA VAL A 28 19.24 -2.68 8.11
C VAL A 28 20.37 -3.33 7.31
N ILE A 29 20.61 -2.84 6.10
CA ILE A 29 21.72 -3.25 5.24
C ILE A 29 22.63 -2.06 5.05
N ALA A 30 23.88 -2.16 5.54
CA ALA A 30 24.91 -1.16 5.34
C ALA A 30 25.86 -1.60 4.22
N ASN A 31 26.08 -0.72 3.26
CA ASN A 31 27.00 -0.92 2.14
C ASN A 31 27.60 0.43 1.71
N ASP A 32 28.44 0.41 0.69
CA ASP A 32 29.11 1.60 0.13
C ASP A 32 28.27 2.28 -0.99
N ASP A 33 27.00 1.92 -1.19
CA ASP A 33 26.12 2.53 -2.17
C ASP A 33 25.62 3.89 -1.68
N GLU A 34 25.71 4.91 -2.51
CA GLU A 34 25.22 6.25 -2.21
C GLU A 34 23.68 6.31 -2.18
N ASN A 35 23.02 5.38 -2.89
CA ASN A 35 21.56 5.34 -2.97
C ASN A 35 20.97 4.70 -1.72
N LYS A 36 20.36 5.53 -0.88
CA LYS A 36 19.68 5.10 0.35
C LYS A 36 18.29 4.61 0.01
N VAL A 37 17.91 3.46 0.56
CA VAL A 37 16.60 2.85 0.34
C VAL A 37 15.88 2.68 1.68
N PHE A 38 14.64 3.12 1.73
CA PHE A 38 13.70 2.80 2.81
C PHE A 38 12.50 2.08 2.22
N ASN A 39 12.00 1.08 2.95
CA ASN A 39 10.78 0.39 2.60
C ASN A 39 10.01 0.03 3.87
N ILE A 40 8.73 0.41 3.92
CA ILE A 40 7.80 -0.08 4.93
C ILE A 40 6.81 -1.02 4.26
N GLY A 41 6.61 -2.20 4.87
CA GLY A 41 5.73 -3.22 4.33
C GLY A 41 4.83 -3.83 5.38
N PHE A 42 3.60 -4.13 4.97
CA PHE A 42 2.58 -4.79 5.77
C PHE A 42 2.18 -6.11 5.12
N ARG A 43 1.84 -7.08 5.95
CA ARG A 43 1.13 -8.26 5.45
C ARG A 43 -0.33 -7.90 5.25
N THR A 44 -0.77 -7.97 4.01
CA THR A 44 -2.12 -7.59 3.59
C THR A 44 -2.82 -8.72 2.82
N PRO A 45 -2.95 -9.93 3.43
CA PRO A 45 -3.69 -11.00 2.77
C PRO A 45 -5.15 -10.55 2.56
N PRO A 46 -5.68 -10.68 1.34
CA PRO A 46 -7.06 -10.31 1.06
C PRO A 46 -8.03 -11.29 1.73
N TYR A 47 -9.11 -10.77 2.33
CA TYR A 47 -10.18 -11.60 2.91
C TYR A 47 -11.24 -11.97 1.88
N ASP A 48 -11.38 -11.15 0.85
CA ASP A 48 -12.30 -11.28 -0.27
C ASP A 48 -11.73 -10.62 -1.53
N ASP A 49 -12.52 -10.55 -2.59
CA ASP A 49 -12.14 -9.98 -3.87
C ASP A 49 -12.40 -8.46 -3.98
N SER A 50 -12.70 -7.76 -2.89
CA SER A 50 -13.04 -6.32 -2.90
C SER A 50 -11.86 -5.39 -3.19
N GLY A 51 -10.62 -5.92 -3.16
CA GLY A 51 -9.42 -5.14 -3.43
C GLY A 51 -9.05 -4.14 -2.32
N ILE A 52 -9.51 -4.35 -1.09
CA ILE A 52 -9.17 -3.47 0.06
C ILE A 52 -7.67 -3.17 0.15
N PRO A 53 -6.74 -4.15 0.01
CA PRO A 53 -5.31 -3.87 0.10
C PRO A 53 -4.84 -2.85 -0.94
N HIS A 54 -5.33 -2.94 -2.17
CA HIS A 54 -4.98 -2.07 -3.29
C HIS A 54 -5.59 -0.67 -3.14
N ILE A 55 -6.88 -0.61 -2.82
CA ILE A 55 -7.56 0.66 -2.55
C ILE A 55 -6.89 1.40 -1.38
N LEU A 56 -6.46 0.66 -0.35
CA LEU A 56 -5.76 1.24 0.79
C LEU A 56 -4.37 1.74 0.42
N GLU A 57 -3.64 1.03 -0.45
CA GLU A 57 -2.36 1.45 -0.98
C GLU A 57 -2.44 2.85 -1.59
N HIS A 58 -3.41 3.07 -2.49
CA HIS A 58 -3.67 4.36 -3.10
C HIS A 58 -4.10 5.41 -2.07
N SER A 59 -5.08 5.06 -1.25
CA SER A 59 -5.78 5.98 -0.36
C SER A 59 -4.88 6.59 0.73
N VAL A 60 -3.93 5.83 1.30
CA VAL A 60 -3.02 6.34 2.33
C VAL A 60 -2.08 7.43 1.80
N LEU A 61 -1.84 7.45 0.50
CA LEU A 61 -1.01 8.45 -0.17
C LEU A 61 -1.77 9.72 -0.57
N CYS A 62 -3.08 9.81 -0.31
CA CYS A 62 -3.93 10.95 -0.63
C CYS A 62 -3.99 12.01 0.47
N GLY A 63 -2.92 12.16 1.26
CA GLY A 63 -2.80 13.13 2.34
C GLY A 63 -2.78 12.50 3.72
N SER A 64 -2.10 13.17 4.63
CA SER A 64 -1.87 12.68 5.99
C SER A 64 -1.87 13.83 7.00
N ARG A 65 -1.79 13.48 8.28
CA ARG A 65 -1.83 14.42 9.39
C ARG A 65 -0.83 15.58 9.28
N LYS A 66 0.42 15.30 8.93
CA LYS A 66 1.46 16.34 8.74
C LYS A 66 1.41 16.96 7.35
N TYR A 67 0.93 16.22 6.37
CA TYR A 67 0.92 16.60 4.96
C TYR A 67 -0.51 16.56 4.41
N PRO A 68 -1.39 17.48 4.82
CA PRO A 68 -2.81 17.47 4.48
C PRO A 68 -3.10 18.03 3.07
N VAL A 69 -2.19 17.78 2.12
CA VAL A 69 -2.36 18.14 0.71
C VAL A 69 -3.05 17.01 -0.01
N LYS A 70 -3.79 17.34 -1.07
CA LYS A 70 -4.64 16.38 -1.79
C LYS A 70 -3.84 15.21 -2.37
N ASP A 71 -2.60 15.44 -2.80
CA ASP A 71 -1.82 14.46 -3.55
C ASP A 71 -0.31 14.62 -3.28
N PRO A 72 0.14 14.36 -2.03
CA PRO A 72 1.54 14.53 -1.65
C PRO A 72 2.47 13.63 -2.47
N PHE A 73 2.00 12.46 -2.92
CA PHE A 73 2.77 11.54 -3.74
C PHE A 73 3.18 12.17 -5.09
N VAL A 74 2.23 12.81 -5.78
CA VAL A 74 2.50 13.49 -7.06
C VAL A 74 3.44 14.67 -6.88
N GLU A 75 3.29 15.42 -5.78
CA GLU A 75 4.20 16.53 -5.47
C GLU A 75 5.62 16.04 -5.18
N LEU A 76 5.78 14.93 -4.45
CA LEU A 76 7.07 14.31 -4.22
C LEU A 76 7.69 13.76 -5.51
N ALA A 77 6.91 13.10 -6.35
CA ALA A 77 7.38 12.56 -7.62
C ALA A 77 7.94 13.65 -8.56
N LYS A 78 7.36 14.85 -8.48
CA LYS A 78 7.79 16.00 -9.31
C LYS A 78 8.90 16.83 -8.66
N GLY A 79 8.91 16.96 -7.34
CA GLY A 79 9.70 17.96 -6.61
C GLY A 79 10.87 17.40 -5.81
N SER A 80 10.95 16.09 -5.54
CA SER A 80 12.05 15.48 -4.80
C SER A 80 13.18 15.01 -5.71
N LEU A 81 14.33 14.70 -5.08
CA LEU A 81 15.50 14.12 -5.74
C LEU A 81 15.48 12.59 -5.69
N ASN A 82 14.29 12.01 -5.61
CA ASN A 82 14.13 10.57 -5.52
C ASN A 82 14.77 9.85 -6.73
N THR A 83 15.37 8.71 -6.45
CA THR A 83 15.81 7.75 -7.47
C THR A 83 14.80 6.64 -7.67
N PHE A 84 13.93 6.44 -6.68
CA PHE A 84 12.78 5.53 -6.72
C PHE A 84 11.70 5.99 -5.76
N LEU A 85 10.46 5.97 -6.22
CA LEU A 85 9.29 6.33 -5.44
C LEU A 85 8.12 5.50 -5.94
N ASN A 86 7.54 4.65 -5.08
CA ASN A 86 6.42 3.79 -5.47
C ASN A 86 5.61 3.31 -4.27
N ALA A 87 4.46 2.70 -4.55
CA ALA A 87 3.71 1.83 -3.67
C ALA A 87 3.29 0.60 -4.50
N MET A 88 3.20 -0.56 -3.87
CA MET A 88 2.91 -1.80 -4.58
C MET A 88 2.13 -2.77 -3.70
N THR A 89 1.00 -3.25 -4.20
CA THR A 89 0.22 -4.32 -3.60
C THR A 89 0.49 -5.65 -4.32
N TYR A 90 0.90 -6.63 -3.54
CA TYR A 90 1.09 -8.02 -3.95
C TYR A 90 -0.01 -8.89 -3.35
N SER A 91 -0.02 -10.15 -3.70
CA SER A 91 -1.07 -11.10 -3.26
C SER A 91 -1.22 -11.24 -1.73
N ASP A 92 -0.19 -10.91 -0.92
CA ASP A 92 -0.22 -11.05 0.54
C ASP A 92 0.46 -9.92 1.32
N LYS A 93 0.95 -8.90 0.61
CA LYS A 93 1.66 -7.77 1.21
C LYS A 93 1.49 -6.51 0.40
N THR A 94 1.56 -5.38 1.08
CA THR A 94 1.66 -4.05 0.47
C THR A 94 2.93 -3.37 0.96
N VAL A 95 3.69 -2.79 0.07
CA VAL A 95 4.99 -2.17 0.36
C VAL A 95 5.07 -0.75 -0.20
N TYR A 96 5.78 0.10 0.51
CA TYR A 96 5.96 1.52 0.20
C TYR A 96 7.46 1.84 0.15
N PRO A 97 8.14 1.53 -0.97
CA PRO A 97 9.55 1.77 -1.14
C PRO A 97 9.86 3.19 -1.63
N ILE A 98 10.92 3.78 -1.08
CA ILE A 98 11.51 5.03 -1.55
C ILE A 98 13.03 4.89 -1.63
N ALA A 99 13.66 5.65 -2.51
CA ALA A 99 15.12 5.76 -2.56
C ALA A 99 15.55 7.15 -3.00
N SER A 100 16.70 7.60 -2.45
CA SER A 100 17.35 8.85 -2.86
C SER A 100 18.85 8.78 -2.56
N CYS A 101 19.67 9.37 -3.44
CA CYS A 101 21.09 9.61 -3.18
C CYS A 101 21.32 10.81 -2.26
N ASN A 102 20.36 11.73 -2.18
CA ASN A 102 20.44 12.90 -1.30
C ASN A 102 19.91 12.55 0.09
N GLU A 103 20.73 12.77 1.12
CA GLU A 103 20.39 12.38 2.50
C GLU A 103 19.18 13.15 3.03
N LYS A 104 19.11 14.45 2.80
CA LYS A 104 18.01 15.29 3.28
C LYS A 104 16.70 14.97 2.59
N ASP A 105 16.76 14.69 1.29
CA ASP A 105 15.61 14.25 0.52
C ASP A 105 15.12 12.87 1.00
N PHE A 106 16.05 11.93 1.23
CA PHE A 106 15.73 10.61 1.78
C PHE A 106 15.01 10.69 3.13
N GLU A 107 15.49 11.54 4.05
CA GLU A 107 14.83 11.77 5.35
C GLU A 107 13.41 12.34 5.17
N ASN A 108 13.25 13.31 4.27
CA ASN A 108 11.95 13.92 3.99
C ASN A 108 10.98 12.91 3.39
N LEU A 109 11.41 12.12 2.40
CA LEU A 109 10.61 11.07 1.79
C LEU A 109 10.17 10.04 2.83
N MET A 110 11.09 9.62 3.70
CA MET A 110 10.79 8.67 4.77
C MET A 110 9.76 9.24 5.77
N ASP A 111 9.87 10.51 6.17
CA ASP A 111 8.91 11.14 7.08
C ASP A 111 7.52 11.25 6.45
N VAL A 112 7.44 11.64 5.18
CA VAL A 112 6.16 11.70 4.45
C VAL A 112 5.49 10.33 4.36
N TYR A 113 6.25 9.29 3.98
CA TYR A 113 5.70 7.95 3.82
C TYR A 113 5.27 7.34 5.15
N LEU A 114 6.04 7.55 6.21
CA LEU A 114 5.66 7.09 7.55
C LEU A 114 4.39 7.78 8.04
N ASP A 115 4.27 9.11 7.86
CA ASP A 115 3.06 9.82 8.27
C ASP A 115 1.85 9.42 7.43
N ALA A 116 2.03 9.25 6.12
CA ALA A 116 0.98 8.78 5.20
C ALA A 116 0.43 7.41 5.61
N VAL A 117 1.30 6.45 5.88
CA VAL A 117 0.88 5.08 6.18
C VAL A 117 0.27 4.93 7.57
N PHE A 118 0.80 5.65 8.59
CA PHE A 118 0.31 5.53 9.97
C PHE A 118 -0.80 6.51 10.35
N TYR A 119 -0.86 7.66 9.68
CA TYR A 119 -1.80 8.75 9.99
C TYR A 119 -2.46 9.34 8.75
N PRO A 120 -2.99 8.49 7.84
CA PRO A 120 -3.65 8.97 6.62
C PRO A 120 -4.94 9.72 6.94
N ASN A 121 -5.32 10.63 6.06
CA ASN A 121 -6.55 11.41 6.19
C ASN A 121 -7.84 10.61 5.88
N ILE A 122 -7.72 9.33 5.61
CA ILE A 122 -8.87 8.45 5.27
C ILE A 122 -9.94 8.39 6.35
N TYR A 123 -9.62 8.71 7.60
CA TYR A 123 -10.56 8.71 8.72
C TYR A 123 -11.46 9.94 8.76
N GLU A 124 -10.98 11.06 8.23
CA GLU A 124 -11.67 12.35 8.24
C GLU A 124 -12.34 12.62 6.90
N HIS A 125 -11.84 12.02 5.82
CA HIS A 125 -12.20 12.27 4.43
C HIS A 125 -12.67 10.99 3.73
N THR A 126 -13.96 10.68 3.84
CA THR A 126 -14.56 9.48 3.19
C THR A 126 -14.47 9.53 1.67
N GLU A 127 -14.37 10.73 1.11
CA GLU A 127 -14.21 10.98 -0.33
C GLU A 127 -12.92 10.39 -0.90
N ILE A 128 -11.87 10.20 -0.08
CA ILE A 128 -10.63 9.55 -0.52
C ILE A 128 -10.92 8.11 -0.96
N MET A 129 -11.61 7.33 -0.12
CA MET A 129 -11.98 5.96 -0.47
C MET A 129 -12.90 5.91 -1.69
N ARG A 130 -13.79 6.89 -1.84
CA ARG A 130 -14.67 6.97 -3.01
C ARG A 130 -13.91 7.30 -4.28
N GLN A 131 -12.95 8.22 -4.21
CA GLN A 131 -12.11 8.59 -5.35
C GLN A 131 -11.19 7.44 -5.75
N GLU A 132 -10.46 6.85 -4.80
CA GLU A 132 -9.48 5.81 -5.09
C GLU A 132 -10.12 4.44 -5.31
N GLY A 133 -11.15 4.09 -4.56
CA GLY A 133 -11.83 2.80 -4.67
C GLY A 133 -12.93 2.81 -5.72
N TRP A 134 -14.12 3.25 -5.30
CA TRP A 134 -15.27 3.31 -6.19
C TRP A 134 -16.35 4.29 -5.71
N HIS A 135 -17.13 4.82 -6.66
CA HIS A 135 -18.31 5.63 -6.41
C HIS A 135 -19.27 5.53 -7.58
N TYR A 136 -20.50 5.99 -7.38
CA TYR A 136 -21.43 6.22 -8.48
C TYR A 136 -21.12 7.54 -9.16
N GLU A 137 -21.08 7.54 -10.48
CA GLU A 137 -20.92 8.73 -11.31
C GLU A 137 -22.06 8.86 -12.30
N LEU A 138 -22.48 10.08 -12.52
CA LEU A 138 -23.45 10.48 -13.51
C LEU A 138 -22.82 11.51 -14.43
N GLU A 139 -22.38 11.11 -15.61
CA GLU A 139 -21.69 11.98 -16.56
C GLU A 139 -22.58 13.11 -17.09
N THR A 140 -23.87 12.82 -17.27
CA THR A 140 -24.87 13.80 -17.70
C THR A 140 -26.17 13.59 -16.93
N VAL A 141 -26.97 14.62 -16.79
CA VAL A 141 -28.29 14.58 -16.06
C VAL A 141 -29.22 13.50 -16.60
N GLU A 142 -29.11 13.17 -17.88
CA GLU A 142 -29.89 12.15 -18.56
C GLU A 142 -29.15 10.83 -18.78
N GLY A 143 -27.92 10.74 -18.30
CA GLY A 143 -27.05 9.58 -18.46
C GLY A 143 -27.41 8.42 -17.53
N GLU A 144 -26.81 7.29 -17.79
CA GLU A 144 -26.88 6.13 -16.89
C GLU A 144 -25.92 6.32 -15.71
N LEU A 145 -26.32 5.81 -14.54
CA LEU A 145 -25.46 5.76 -13.37
C LEU A 145 -24.40 4.67 -13.57
N ILE A 146 -23.13 5.06 -13.53
CA ILE A 146 -22.01 4.15 -13.72
C ILE A 146 -21.16 4.06 -12.46
N TYR A 147 -20.35 2.99 -12.36
CA TYR A 147 -19.28 2.90 -11.37
C TYR A 147 -18.02 3.57 -11.91
N ASN A 148 -17.38 4.38 -11.07
CA ASN A 148 -16.10 5.02 -11.34
C ASN A 148 -15.22 4.97 -10.08
N GLY A 149 -13.90 5.12 -10.25
CA GLY A 149 -12.89 5.12 -9.21
C GLY A 149 -11.54 4.71 -9.78
N VAL A 150 -10.45 5.15 -9.17
CA VAL A 150 -9.10 4.91 -9.71
C VAL A 150 -8.83 3.41 -9.80
N VAL A 151 -8.87 2.70 -8.67
CA VAL A 151 -8.62 1.25 -8.61
C VAL A 151 -9.70 0.47 -9.37
N PHE A 152 -10.98 0.87 -9.27
CA PHE A 152 -12.04 0.22 -10.04
C PHE A 152 -11.76 0.25 -11.54
N ASN A 153 -11.38 1.40 -12.08
CA ASN A 153 -11.09 1.54 -13.51
C ASN A 153 -9.81 0.80 -13.92
N GLU A 154 -8.79 0.81 -13.09
CA GLU A 154 -7.55 0.07 -13.31
C GLU A 154 -7.83 -1.43 -13.39
N MET A 155 -8.55 -1.97 -12.42
CA MET A 155 -8.88 -3.39 -12.39
C MET A 155 -9.86 -3.80 -13.49
N LYS A 156 -10.83 -2.94 -13.84
CA LYS A 156 -11.68 -3.14 -15.01
C LYS A 156 -10.86 -3.23 -16.29
N GLY A 157 -9.82 -2.41 -16.42
CA GLY A 157 -8.86 -2.48 -17.52
C GLY A 157 -8.06 -3.79 -17.50
N ALA A 158 -7.51 -4.18 -16.34
CA ALA A 158 -6.75 -5.42 -16.19
C ALA A 158 -7.60 -6.66 -16.53
N PHE A 159 -8.83 -6.73 -16.03
CA PHE A 159 -9.76 -7.83 -16.27
C PHE A 159 -10.40 -7.82 -17.68
N SER A 160 -10.13 -6.81 -18.50
CA SER A 160 -10.46 -6.89 -19.94
C SER A 160 -9.60 -7.90 -20.68
N SER A 161 -8.44 -8.31 -20.11
CA SER A 161 -7.58 -9.35 -20.64
C SER A 161 -8.13 -10.75 -20.34
N PRO A 162 -8.36 -11.61 -21.35
CA PRO A 162 -8.72 -13.01 -21.14
C PRO A 162 -7.69 -13.80 -20.33
N GLU A 163 -6.41 -13.45 -20.46
CA GLU A 163 -5.32 -14.08 -19.70
C GLU A 163 -5.43 -13.77 -18.20
N GLN A 164 -5.69 -12.51 -17.82
CA GLN A 164 -5.89 -12.13 -16.43
C GLN A 164 -7.09 -12.88 -15.83
N GLN A 165 -8.21 -12.96 -16.54
CA GLN A 165 -9.39 -13.72 -16.11
C GLN A 165 -9.09 -15.22 -15.94
N MET A 166 -8.29 -15.78 -16.84
CA MET A 166 -7.87 -17.18 -16.76
C MET A 166 -6.99 -17.41 -15.51
N TYR A 167 -5.97 -16.57 -15.28
CA TYR A 167 -5.09 -16.67 -14.12
C TYR A 167 -5.87 -16.56 -12.82
N SER A 168 -6.73 -15.57 -12.68
CA SER A 168 -7.59 -15.41 -11.49
C SER A 168 -8.43 -16.66 -11.22
N LYS A 169 -9.03 -17.27 -12.26
CA LYS A 169 -9.81 -18.51 -12.10
C LYS A 169 -8.94 -19.70 -11.71
N ILE A 170 -7.73 -19.81 -12.26
CA ILE A 170 -6.78 -20.87 -11.91
C ILE A 170 -6.37 -20.74 -10.44
N GLU A 171 -6.02 -19.53 -9.98
CA GLU A 171 -5.65 -19.28 -8.58
C GLU A 171 -6.79 -19.61 -7.64
N LYS A 172 -8.02 -19.18 -7.93
CA LYS A 172 -9.22 -19.53 -7.16
C LYS A 172 -9.43 -21.05 -7.01
N LEU A 173 -9.11 -21.82 -8.05
CA LEU A 173 -9.26 -23.27 -8.02
C LEU A 173 -8.09 -23.98 -7.31
N LEU A 174 -6.86 -23.57 -7.60
CA LEU A 174 -5.67 -24.26 -7.07
C LEU A 174 -5.35 -23.87 -5.63
N LEU A 175 -5.69 -22.64 -5.23
CA LEU A 175 -5.33 -22.05 -3.92
C LEU A 175 -6.56 -21.83 -3.03
N ALA A 176 -7.63 -22.60 -3.25
CA ALA A 176 -8.95 -22.43 -2.60
C ALA A 176 -8.92 -22.36 -1.07
N ASP A 177 -7.95 -23.05 -0.43
CA ASP A 177 -7.80 -23.10 1.03
C ASP A 177 -6.85 -22.02 1.57
N THR A 178 -6.45 -21.06 0.76
CA THR A 178 -5.50 -20.00 1.12
C THR A 178 -6.08 -18.61 0.80
N PRO A 179 -5.52 -17.53 1.38
CA PRO A 179 -5.90 -16.16 0.99
C PRO A 179 -5.61 -15.83 -0.48
N TYR A 180 -4.71 -16.56 -1.12
CA TYR A 180 -4.32 -16.35 -2.52
C TYR A 180 -5.43 -16.72 -3.53
N LYS A 181 -6.52 -17.32 -3.08
CA LYS A 181 -7.74 -17.48 -3.89
C LYS A 181 -8.42 -16.15 -4.21
N ASN A 182 -8.20 -15.14 -3.37
CA ASN A 182 -8.82 -13.83 -3.50
C ASN A 182 -7.93 -12.89 -4.32
N GLU A 183 -8.56 -12.02 -5.10
CA GLU A 183 -7.88 -11.02 -5.91
C GLU A 183 -7.48 -9.82 -5.05
N SER A 184 -6.19 -9.69 -4.75
CA SER A 184 -5.67 -8.60 -3.89
C SER A 184 -5.81 -7.23 -4.54
N GLY A 185 -5.76 -7.17 -5.86
CA GLY A 185 -6.01 -5.95 -6.65
C GLY A 185 -7.48 -5.55 -6.69
N GLY A 186 -8.37 -6.50 -6.50
CA GLY A 186 -9.82 -6.34 -6.57
C GLY A 186 -10.43 -6.84 -7.86
N ASP A 187 -11.51 -7.57 -7.73
CA ASP A 187 -12.36 -7.97 -8.87
C ASP A 187 -13.35 -6.83 -9.15
N PRO A 188 -13.46 -6.34 -10.40
CA PRO A 188 -14.39 -5.26 -10.74
C PRO A 188 -15.86 -5.51 -10.36
N GLU A 189 -16.27 -6.77 -10.24
CA GLU A 189 -17.62 -7.13 -9.79
C GLU A 189 -17.76 -7.05 -8.25
N ALA A 190 -16.65 -7.20 -7.51
CA ALA A 190 -16.63 -7.20 -6.06
C ALA A 190 -16.27 -5.83 -5.45
N ILE A 191 -15.43 -5.04 -6.12
CA ILE A 191 -15.02 -3.70 -5.65
C ILE A 191 -16.21 -2.82 -5.27
N PRO A 192 -17.34 -2.74 -6.03
CA PRO A 192 -18.48 -1.91 -5.69
C PRO A 192 -19.29 -2.37 -4.45
N GLN A 193 -18.93 -3.50 -3.86
CA GLN A 193 -19.54 -4.00 -2.63
C GLN A 193 -18.77 -3.55 -1.37
N LEU A 194 -17.56 -3.01 -1.53
CA LEU A 194 -16.74 -2.53 -0.44
C LEU A 194 -17.39 -1.34 0.26
N LYS A 195 -17.53 -1.45 1.59
CA LYS A 195 -18.05 -0.40 2.45
C LYS A 195 -16.91 0.35 3.13
N TYR A 196 -17.13 1.62 3.39
CA TYR A 196 -16.15 2.47 4.08
C TYR A 196 -15.76 1.94 5.46
N GLU A 197 -16.73 1.39 6.21
CA GLU A 197 -16.48 0.83 7.54
C GLU A 197 -15.52 -0.36 7.51
N ASP A 198 -15.63 -1.23 6.51
CA ASP A 198 -14.74 -2.39 6.33
C ASP A 198 -13.34 -1.94 5.90
N PHE A 199 -13.27 -0.94 5.02
CA PHE A 199 -12.03 -0.31 4.61
C PHE A 199 -11.24 0.30 5.78
N ILE A 200 -11.89 1.10 6.64
CA ILE A 200 -11.28 1.69 7.84
C ILE A 200 -10.86 0.60 8.83
N LYS A 201 -11.72 -0.38 9.07
CA LYS A 201 -11.43 -1.51 9.97
C LYS A 201 -10.20 -2.29 9.52
N TYR A 202 -10.04 -2.48 8.22
CA TYR A 202 -8.88 -3.18 7.68
C TYR A 202 -7.59 -2.39 7.95
N HIS A 203 -7.54 -1.09 7.66
CA HIS A 203 -6.37 -0.27 7.98
C HIS A 203 -6.03 -0.30 9.48
N LEU A 204 -7.02 -0.14 10.36
CA LEU A 204 -6.82 -0.23 11.81
C LEU A 204 -6.22 -1.59 12.21
N SER A 205 -6.61 -2.68 11.58
CA SER A 205 -6.05 -4.01 11.85
C SER A 205 -4.57 -4.11 11.52
N LEU A 206 -4.10 -3.39 10.50
CA LEU A 206 -2.70 -3.37 10.08
C LEU A 206 -1.83 -2.57 11.04
N ILE A 207 -2.26 -1.37 11.43
CA ILE A 207 -1.48 -0.47 12.29
C ILE A 207 -1.50 -0.90 13.75
N HIS A 208 -2.57 -1.54 14.24
CA HIS A 208 -2.63 -2.05 15.62
C HIS A 208 -1.63 -3.18 15.90
N ILE A 209 -1.20 -3.90 14.89
CA ILE A 209 -0.11 -4.88 15.02
C ILE A 209 1.24 -4.16 15.22
N SER A 210 1.37 -2.96 14.69
CA SER A 210 2.60 -2.15 14.72
C SER A 210 2.63 -1.16 15.87
N GLU A 211 1.47 -0.73 16.40
CA GLU A 211 1.39 0.16 17.56
C GLU A 211 1.19 -0.61 18.86
N PRO A 212 1.83 -0.17 19.97
CA PRO A 212 1.54 -0.73 21.27
C PRO A 212 0.10 -0.37 21.66
N THR A 213 -0.75 -1.36 21.85
CA THR A 213 -2.06 -1.18 22.47
C THR A 213 -1.89 -0.40 23.77
N ARG A 214 -2.45 0.80 23.82
CA ARG A 214 -2.67 1.51 25.10
C ARG A 214 -3.78 0.76 25.82
N HIS A 215 -3.39 -0.02 26.80
CA HIS A 215 -4.25 -0.46 27.90
C HIS A 215 -4.23 0.58 28.99
#